data_75ad552d8a88176cbba535debc610e92
#
_entry.id   75ad552d8a88176cbba535debc610e92
#
_cell.length_a   1.000
_cell.length_b   1.000
_cell.length_c   1.000
_cell.angle_alpha   90.00
_cell.angle_beta   90.00
_cell.angle_gamma   90.00
#
_symmetry.space_group_name_H-M   'P 1'
#
loop_
_entity.id
_entity.type
_entity.pdbx_description
1 polymer ?
#
loop_
_entity_poly.entity_id
_entity_poly.type
_entity_poly.pdbx_seq_one_letter_code
_entity_poly.pdbx_strand_id
1 'polypeptide(L)'
;MRIKVLSGGRKSIELPLSDAELNFQMKRIGIEEIVPVCRLVEASEKDNPLCKFEGQTVKMDEVNFFAKRLDCFTEYERKVLYSYVTDYGVGTMQDLINLTFSMKGLSLITDFSDVEQVGKRLYLDEFIAIPEEEKQQTNFIKFAEKTFKESRVEVLPYGVFVEHGFEMQEVYNGKTFPEYFASDEIVAAIEVQNQAGDTEYLSLIHI
;
A
#
# COMPACT_ATOMS: atom_id res chain seq x y z
N MET A 1 -10.07 -9.12 0.70
CA MET A 1 -10.63 -8.44 -0.51
C MET A 1 -11.30 -9.46 -1.42
N ARG A 2 -12.46 -9.16 -1.98
CA ARG A 2 -13.14 -10.06 -2.92
C ARG A 2 -13.12 -9.47 -4.32
N ILE A 3 -12.80 -10.29 -5.32
CA ILE A 3 -12.85 -9.91 -6.74
C ILE A 3 -13.75 -10.84 -7.53
N LYS A 4 -14.25 -10.38 -8.65
CA LYS A 4 -14.92 -11.22 -9.65
C LYS A 4 -14.12 -11.25 -10.93
N VAL A 5 -13.90 -12.44 -11.46
CA VAL A 5 -13.16 -12.68 -12.71
C VAL A 5 -14.04 -13.43 -13.70
N LEU A 6 -13.71 -13.31 -14.99
CA LEU A 6 -14.39 -14.01 -16.07
C LEU A 6 -13.54 -15.21 -16.52
N SER A 7 -14.09 -16.43 -16.32
CA SER A 7 -13.55 -17.68 -16.83
C SER A 7 -14.70 -18.67 -17.04
N GLY A 8 -15.17 -18.83 -18.29
CA GLY A 8 -16.37 -19.62 -18.61
C GLY A 8 -17.66 -19.16 -17.90
N GLY A 9 -17.63 -17.97 -17.28
CA GLY A 9 -18.65 -17.35 -16.46
C GLY A 9 -18.02 -16.49 -15.36
N ARG A 10 -18.84 -15.72 -14.64
CA ARG A 10 -18.36 -14.90 -13.50
C ARG A 10 -18.01 -15.81 -12.32
N LYS A 11 -16.79 -15.70 -11.80
CA LYS A 11 -16.29 -16.41 -10.62
C LYS A 11 -15.86 -15.41 -9.57
N SER A 12 -16.20 -15.69 -8.31
CA SER A 12 -15.76 -14.89 -7.17
C SER A 12 -14.56 -15.54 -6.48
N ILE A 13 -13.53 -14.74 -6.17
CA ILE A 13 -12.31 -15.18 -5.50
C ILE A 13 -12.08 -14.23 -4.33
N GLU A 14 -11.79 -14.78 -3.16
CA GLU A 14 -11.36 -14.01 -2.00
C GLU A 14 -9.83 -14.00 -1.92
N LEU A 15 -9.24 -12.83 -1.78
CA LEU A 15 -7.81 -12.60 -1.71
C LEU A 15 -7.46 -11.86 -0.41
N PRO A 16 -6.26 -12.00 0.13
CA PRO A 16 -5.15 -12.77 -0.43
C PRO A 16 -5.28 -14.27 -0.19
N LEU A 17 -4.51 -15.02 -0.98
CA LEU A 17 -4.37 -16.47 -0.88
C LEU A 17 -2.88 -16.84 -0.86
N SER A 18 -2.54 -18.00 -0.28
CA SER A 18 -1.23 -18.59 -0.52
C SER A 18 -1.08 -18.98 -2.00
N ASP A 19 0.14 -19.11 -2.49
CA ASP A 19 0.39 -19.44 -3.89
C ASP A 19 -0.19 -20.80 -4.27
N ALA A 20 -0.17 -21.77 -3.34
CA ALA A 20 -0.77 -23.08 -3.52
C ALA A 20 -2.31 -23.01 -3.64
N GLU A 21 -2.94 -22.19 -2.80
CA GLU A 21 -4.39 -21.97 -2.83
C GLU A 21 -4.83 -21.21 -4.08
N LEU A 22 -4.05 -20.17 -4.48
CA LEU A 22 -4.32 -19.46 -5.73
C LEU A 22 -4.29 -20.42 -6.92
N ASN A 23 -3.24 -21.24 -7.04
CA ASN A 23 -3.11 -22.23 -8.09
C ASN A 23 -4.28 -23.25 -8.08
N PHE A 24 -4.68 -23.70 -6.89
CA PHE A 24 -5.84 -24.58 -6.74
C PHE A 24 -7.14 -23.91 -7.20
N GLN A 25 -7.39 -22.66 -6.81
CA GLN A 25 -8.58 -21.91 -7.22
C GLN A 25 -8.58 -21.66 -8.73
N MET A 26 -7.42 -21.33 -9.34
CA MET A 26 -7.32 -21.12 -10.78
C MET A 26 -7.67 -22.39 -11.55
N LYS A 27 -7.11 -23.54 -11.18
CA LYS A 27 -7.46 -24.85 -11.78
C LYS A 27 -8.94 -25.18 -11.64
N ARG A 28 -9.53 -24.91 -10.46
CA ARG A 28 -10.94 -25.15 -10.20
C ARG A 28 -11.88 -24.35 -11.11
N ILE A 29 -11.45 -23.17 -11.57
CA ILE A 29 -12.20 -22.34 -12.52
C ILE A 29 -11.78 -22.57 -13.98
N GLY A 30 -10.95 -23.59 -14.25
CA GLY A 30 -10.57 -24.02 -15.60
C GLY A 30 -9.38 -23.25 -16.20
N ILE A 31 -8.52 -22.64 -15.35
CA ILE A 31 -7.30 -21.95 -15.75
C ILE A 31 -6.12 -22.80 -15.31
N GLU A 32 -5.41 -23.42 -16.27
CA GLU A 32 -4.29 -24.34 -16.02
C GLU A 32 -2.93 -23.74 -16.41
N GLU A 33 -2.90 -22.48 -16.77
CA GLU A 33 -1.69 -21.76 -17.19
C GLU A 33 -0.73 -21.58 -16.02
N ILE A 34 0.60 -21.59 -16.32
CA ILE A 34 1.66 -21.38 -15.32
C ILE A 34 1.56 -19.97 -14.72
N VAL A 35 1.23 -18.99 -15.56
CA VAL A 35 0.89 -17.62 -15.13
C VAL A 35 -0.58 -17.39 -15.43
N PRO A 36 -1.46 -17.58 -14.44
CA PRO A 36 -2.89 -17.48 -14.66
C PRO A 36 -3.32 -16.05 -14.95
N VAL A 37 -3.95 -15.84 -16.09
CA VAL A 37 -4.52 -14.54 -16.48
C VAL A 37 -6.05 -14.63 -16.50
N CYS A 38 -6.68 -13.58 -15.97
CA CYS A 38 -8.14 -13.47 -15.95
C CYS A 38 -8.57 -12.06 -16.37
N ARG A 39 -9.78 -11.96 -16.94
CA ARG A 39 -10.42 -10.67 -17.06
C ARG A 39 -11.06 -10.29 -15.73
N LEU A 40 -10.59 -9.20 -15.13
CA LEU A 40 -11.18 -8.65 -13.92
C LEU A 40 -12.55 -8.04 -14.26
N VAL A 41 -13.58 -8.42 -13.53
CA VAL A 41 -14.95 -7.93 -13.75
C VAL A 41 -15.35 -6.89 -12.71
N GLU A 42 -14.97 -7.13 -11.45
CA GLU A 42 -15.38 -6.29 -10.33
C GLU A 42 -14.42 -6.49 -9.15
N ALA A 43 -14.06 -5.39 -8.48
CA ALA A 43 -13.45 -5.41 -7.16
C ALA A 43 -14.50 -5.02 -6.10
N SER A 44 -14.52 -5.70 -4.95
CA SER A 44 -15.63 -5.58 -3.98
C SER A 44 -15.72 -4.26 -3.23
N GLU A 45 -14.64 -3.51 -3.21
CA GLU A 45 -14.56 -2.21 -2.53
C GLU A 45 -14.54 -1.13 -3.58
N LYS A 46 -15.51 -0.23 -3.56
CA LYS A 46 -15.72 0.81 -4.58
C LYS A 46 -14.48 1.69 -4.83
N ASP A 47 -13.71 1.91 -3.78
CA ASP A 47 -12.53 2.80 -3.83
C ASP A 47 -11.21 2.02 -3.98
N ASN A 48 -11.30 0.67 -4.12
CA ASN A 48 -10.12 -0.15 -4.30
C ASN A 48 -9.43 0.17 -5.63
N PRO A 49 -8.11 0.40 -5.65
CA PRO A 49 -7.34 0.67 -6.86
C PRO A 49 -7.55 -0.34 -8.00
N LEU A 50 -7.88 -1.59 -7.68
CA LEU A 50 -8.20 -2.62 -8.69
C LEU A 50 -9.42 -2.26 -9.55
N CYS A 51 -10.31 -1.37 -9.12
CA CYS A 51 -11.41 -0.90 -9.94
C CYS A 51 -10.94 -0.24 -11.24
N LYS A 52 -9.72 0.31 -11.27
CA LYS A 52 -9.11 0.87 -12.50
C LYS A 52 -8.80 -0.19 -13.56
N PHE A 53 -8.71 -1.44 -13.17
CA PHE A 53 -8.42 -2.58 -14.05
C PHE A 53 -9.67 -3.40 -14.40
N GLU A 54 -10.85 -2.97 -13.98
CA GLU A 54 -12.10 -3.64 -14.38
C GLU A 54 -12.27 -3.64 -15.90
N GLY A 55 -12.62 -4.80 -16.44
CA GLY A 55 -12.69 -5.02 -17.87
C GLY A 55 -11.36 -5.37 -18.55
N GLN A 56 -10.24 -5.26 -17.84
CA GLN A 56 -8.91 -5.60 -18.36
C GLN A 56 -8.54 -7.05 -18.02
N THR A 57 -7.57 -7.59 -18.77
CA THR A 57 -6.93 -8.86 -18.47
C THR A 57 -5.73 -8.60 -17.55
N VAL A 58 -5.72 -9.27 -16.40
CA VAL A 58 -4.69 -9.13 -15.35
C VAL A 58 -4.08 -10.49 -15.01
N LYS A 59 -2.84 -10.49 -14.56
CA LYS A 59 -2.21 -11.69 -13.99
C LYS A 59 -2.71 -11.86 -12.56
N MET A 60 -3.17 -13.05 -12.23
CA MET A 60 -3.76 -13.32 -10.92
C MET A 60 -2.75 -13.37 -9.79
N ASP A 61 -1.50 -13.70 -10.09
CA ASP A 61 -0.38 -13.60 -9.17
C ASP A 61 -0.09 -12.14 -8.77
N GLU A 62 -0.12 -11.19 -9.73
CA GLU A 62 0.03 -9.75 -9.45
C GLU A 62 -1.12 -9.23 -8.58
N VAL A 63 -2.37 -9.62 -8.90
CA VAL A 63 -3.55 -9.22 -8.12
C VAL A 63 -3.50 -9.78 -6.70
N ASN A 64 -3.08 -11.04 -6.55
CA ASN A 64 -2.92 -11.68 -5.25
C ASN A 64 -1.78 -11.04 -4.43
N PHE A 65 -0.66 -10.74 -5.08
CA PHE A 65 0.45 -10.05 -4.43
C PHE A 65 0.02 -8.66 -3.93
N PHE A 66 -0.67 -7.90 -4.76
CA PHE A 66 -1.22 -6.60 -4.34
C PHE A 66 -2.17 -6.75 -3.15
N ALA A 67 -3.05 -7.77 -3.14
CA ALA A 67 -3.92 -8.04 -2.01
C ALA A 67 -3.15 -8.37 -0.73
N LYS A 68 -2.07 -9.16 -0.82
CA LYS A 68 -1.16 -9.44 0.30
C LYS A 68 -0.52 -8.14 0.83
N ARG A 69 -0.09 -7.25 -0.06
CA ARG A 69 0.46 -5.94 0.32
C ARG A 69 -0.56 -5.09 1.05
N LEU A 70 -1.80 -5.02 0.55
CA LEU A 70 -2.88 -4.27 1.21
C LEU A 70 -3.21 -4.80 2.60
N ASP A 71 -3.08 -6.09 2.85
CA ASP A 71 -3.31 -6.67 4.18
C ASP A 71 -2.27 -6.20 5.21
N CYS A 72 -1.06 -5.87 4.75
CA CYS A 72 -0.02 -5.29 5.62
C CYS A 72 -0.24 -3.81 5.93
N PHE A 73 -1.14 -3.12 5.20
CA PHE A 73 -1.35 -1.68 5.34
C PHE A 73 -2.33 -1.35 6.44
N THR A 74 -2.01 -0.32 7.22
CA THR A 74 -2.95 0.34 8.11
C THR A 74 -4.08 1.00 7.31
N GLU A 75 -5.18 1.35 7.98
CA GLU A 75 -6.29 2.08 7.34
C GLU A 75 -5.82 3.42 6.75
N TYR A 76 -4.88 4.09 7.42
CA TYR A 76 -4.30 5.34 6.94
C TYR A 76 -3.53 5.13 5.63
N GLU A 77 -2.62 4.16 5.59
CA GLU A 77 -1.81 3.86 4.40
C GLU A 77 -2.68 3.46 3.20
N ARG A 78 -3.75 2.69 3.44
CA ARG A 78 -4.73 2.37 2.39
C ARG A 78 -5.40 3.64 1.84
N LYS A 79 -5.80 4.58 2.69
CA LYS A 79 -6.39 5.85 2.27
C LYS A 79 -5.41 6.72 1.47
N VAL A 80 -4.14 6.76 1.87
CA VAL A 80 -3.08 7.46 1.12
C VAL A 80 -2.92 6.83 -0.27
N LEU A 81 -2.79 5.50 -0.35
CA LEU A 81 -2.71 4.77 -1.61
C LEU A 81 -3.92 5.05 -2.52
N TYR A 82 -5.12 4.96 -1.97
CA TYR A 82 -6.38 5.20 -2.71
C TYR A 82 -6.49 6.63 -3.21
N SER A 83 -6.03 7.60 -2.40
CA SER A 83 -5.96 9.00 -2.77
C SER A 83 -5.02 9.22 -3.96
N TYR A 84 -3.82 8.65 -3.90
CA TYR A 84 -2.86 8.72 -5.01
C TYR A 84 -3.46 8.15 -6.30
N VAL A 85 -4.00 6.93 -6.26
CA VAL A 85 -4.57 6.28 -7.46
C VAL A 85 -5.80 7.03 -7.99
N THR A 86 -6.56 7.70 -7.12
CA THR A 86 -7.71 8.51 -7.52
C THR A 86 -7.28 9.75 -8.29
N ASP A 87 -6.22 10.42 -7.84
CA ASP A 87 -5.74 11.69 -8.38
C ASP A 87 -4.83 11.48 -9.62
N TYR A 88 -3.82 10.62 -9.50
CA TYR A 88 -2.84 10.40 -10.57
C TYR A 88 -3.21 9.25 -11.51
N GLY A 89 -3.96 8.28 -11.00
CA GLY A 89 -4.16 7.00 -11.67
C GLY A 89 -2.92 6.11 -11.61
N VAL A 90 -3.08 4.90 -12.13
CA VAL A 90 -2.01 3.93 -12.37
C VAL A 90 -2.27 3.26 -13.72
N GLY A 91 -1.20 3.06 -14.49
CA GLY A 91 -1.31 2.50 -15.84
C GLY A 91 -1.32 0.98 -15.87
N THR A 92 -0.58 0.34 -14.97
CA THR A 92 -0.35 -1.10 -14.96
C THR A 92 -0.43 -1.68 -13.55
N MET A 93 -0.61 -3.00 -13.44
CA MET A 93 -0.49 -3.71 -12.15
C MET A 93 0.92 -3.59 -11.57
N GLN A 94 1.95 -3.51 -12.41
CA GLN A 94 3.32 -3.27 -11.99
C GLN A 94 3.44 -1.91 -11.28
N ASP A 95 2.89 -0.84 -11.86
CA ASP A 95 2.90 0.50 -11.22
C ASP A 95 2.15 0.48 -9.89
N LEU A 96 1.00 -0.21 -9.85
CA LEU A 96 0.22 -0.34 -8.62
C LEU A 96 0.98 -1.08 -7.52
N ILE A 97 1.69 -2.16 -7.87
CA ILE A 97 2.54 -2.89 -6.93
C ILE A 97 3.70 -1.99 -6.48
N ASN A 98 4.41 -1.34 -7.40
CA ASN A 98 5.53 -0.45 -7.07
C ASN A 98 5.10 0.70 -6.16
N LEU A 99 3.91 1.25 -6.37
CA LEU A 99 3.35 2.27 -5.51
C LEU A 99 3.22 1.79 -4.05
N THR A 100 2.90 0.51 -3.81
CA THR A 100 2.83 -0.04 -2.44
C THR A 100 4.18 -0.07 -1.70
N PHE A 101 5.29 0.09 -2.41
CA PHE A 101 6.64 0.20 -1.85
C PHE A 101 7.18 1.62 -1.85
N SER A 102 6.44 2.58 -2.42
CA SER A 102 6.90 3.95 -2.67
C SER A 102 6.04 4.98 -1.93
N MET A 103 5.46 4.62 -0.78
CA MET A 103 4.51 5.50 -0.07
C MET A 103 5.16 6.69 0.63
N LYS A 104 6.49 6.71 0.72
CA LYS A 104 7.26 7.78 1.35
C LYS A 104 7.00 9.13 0.64
N GLY A 105 6.78 10.17 1.42
CA GLY A 105 6.48 11.49 0.89
C GLY A 105 5.05 11.68 0.37
N LEU A 106 4.16 10.75 0.66
CA LEU A 106 2.71 10.87 0.42
C LEU A 106 1.98 10.98 1.75
N SER A 107 1.20 12.04 1.93
CA SER A 107 0.44 12.27 3.15
C SER A 107 -1.03 12.55 2.87
N LEU A 108 -1.88 12.17 3.80
CA LEU A 108 -3.31 12.49 3.79
C LEU A 108 -3.69 13.15 5.12
N ILE A 109 -4.03 14.42 5.07
CA ILE A 109 -4.42 15.20 6.24
C ILE A 109 -5.94 15.32 6.30
N THR A 110 -6.53 14.81 7.37
CA THR A 110 -7.98 14.82 7.58
C THR A 110 -8.41 15.77 8.68
N ASP A 111 -7.46 16.21 9.53
CA ASP A 111 -7.71 17.15 10.63
C ASP A 111 -6.64 18.24 10.65
N PHE A 112 -7.06 19.48 10.62
CA PHE A 112 -6.22 20.69 10.67
C PHE A 112 -6.37 21.45 11.99
N SER A 113 -7.04 20.89 12.99
CA SER A 113 -7.25 21.54 14.28
C SER A 113 -5.95 21.79 15.06
N ASP A 114 -4.93 20.96 14.82
CA ASP A 114 -3.60 21.08 15.41
C ASP A 114 -2.50 21.02 14.33
N VAL A 115 -1.99 22.20 13.99
CA VAL A 115 -0.95 22.36 12.94
C VAL A 115 0.37 21.68 13.32
N GLU A 116 0.68 21.56 14.60
CA GLU A 116 1.88 20.84 15.05
C GLU A 116 1.75 19.34 14.76
N GLN A 117 0.58 18.74 15.00
CA GLN A 117 0.32 17.35 14.67
C GLN A 117 0.34 17.11 13.16
N VAL A 118 -0.19 18.06 12.38
CA VAL A 118 -0.07 18.02 10.91
C VAL A 118 1.41 17.99 10.50
N GLY A 119 2.23 18.87 11.07
CA GLY A 119 3.66 18.91 10.78
C GLY A 119 4.41 17.62 11.19
N LYS A 120 4.06 17.04 12.34
CA LYS A 120 4.60 15.74 12.76
C LYS A 120 4.21 14.62 11.79
N ARG A 121 2.98 14.62 11.31
CA ARG A 121 2.51 13.62 10.35
C ARG A 121 3.27 13.74 9.03
N LEU A 122 3.35 14.93 8.45
CA LEU A 122 4.13 15.18 7.23
C LEU A 122 5.59 14.77 7.38
N TYR A 123 6.20 15.07 8.54
CA TYR A 123 7.57 14.67 8.83
C TYR A 123 7.73 13.14 8.87
N LEU A 124 6.83 12.43 9.54
CA LEU A 124 6.89 10.97 9.63
C LEU A 124 6.68 10.29 8.26
N ASP A 125 5.81 10.85 7.42
CA ASP A 125 5.57 10.32 6.08
C ASP A 125 6.78 10.55 5.13
N GLU A 126 7.62 11.54 5.42
CA GLU A 126 8.85 11.81 4.67
C GLU A 126 10.07 11.06 5.23
N PHE A 127 10.24 11.03 6.56
CA PHE A 127 11.46 10.53 7.21
C PHE A 127 11.29 9.22 7.97
N ILE A 128 10.05 8.68 8.05
CA ILE A 128 9.70 7.41 8.71
C ILE A 128 9.79 7.46 10.23
N ALA A 129 10.79 8.16 10.79
CA ALA A 129 11.00 8.28 12.23
C ALA A 129 11.41 9.72 12.60
N ILE A 130 11.08 10.11 13.83
CA ILE A 130 11.61 11.36 14.43
C ILE A 130 12.69 10.94 15.43
N PRO A 131 13.98 11.20 15.16
CA PRO A 131 15.03 10.93 16.13
C PRO A 131 14.77 11.66 17.45
N GLU A 132 15.10 11.05 18.59
CA GLU A 132 14.85 11.65 19.92
C GLU A 132 15.51 13.04 20.07
N GLU A 133 16.69 13.20 19.47
CA GLU A 133 17.44 14.47 19.48
C GLU A 133 16.72 15.55 18.69
N GLU A 134 15.98 15.19 17.65
CA GLU A 134 15.25 16.11 16.79
C GLU A 134 13.85 16.43 17.31
N LYS A 135 13.24 15.56 18.15
CA LYS A 135 11.89 15.78 18.70
C LYS A 135 11.74 17.12 19.41
N GLN A 136 12.80 17.59 20.11
CA GLN A 136 12.79 18.85 20.84
C GLN A 136 13.25 20.05 19.98
N GLN A 137 13.97 19.81 18.89
CA GLN A 137 14.57 20.86 18.07
C GLN A 137 13.75 21.18 16.82
N THR A 138 12.96 20.19 16.33
CA THR A 138 12.18 20.35 15.11
C THR A 138 10.92 21.20 15.37
N ASN A 139 10.81 22.29 14.64
CA ASN A 139 9.61 23.11 14.64
C ASN A 139 8.62 22.56 13.60
N PHE A 140 7.73 21.66 14.02
CA PHE A 140 6.77 20.97 13.13
C PHE A 140 5.78 21.94 12.48
N ILE A 141 5.44 23.07 13.12
CA ILE A 141 4.59 24.10 12.51
C ILE A 141 5.29 24.71 11.29
N LYS A 142 6.55 25.11 11.43
CA LYS A 142 7.32 25.63 10.30
C LYS A 142 7.57 24.58 9.22
N PHE A 143 7.73 23.32 9.62
CA PHE A 143 7.86 22.22 8.69
C PHE A 143 6.56 22.06 7.86
N ALA A 144 5.40 22.07 8.50
CA ALA A 144 4.12 22.03 7.81
C ALA A 144 3.96 23.21 6.83
N GLU A 145 4.20 24.43 7.30
CA GLU A 145 4.12 25.64 6.46
C GLU A 145 5.03 25.57 5.22
N LYS A 146 6.25 25.07 5.38
CA LYS A 146 7.18 24.89 4.28
C LYS A 146 6.68 23.81 3.33
N THR A 147 6.31 22.64 3.84
CA THR A 147 5.82 21.52 3.04
C THR A 147 4.63 21.93 2.21
N PHE A 148 3.61 22.57 2.79
CA PHE A 148 2.44 23.04 2.03
C PHE A 148 2.76 24.08 0.95
N LYS A 149 3.83 24.86 1.09
CA LYS A 149 4.27 25.83 0.07
C LYS A 149 5.02 25.18 -1.08
N GLU A 150 5.80 24.15 -0.79
CA GLU A 150 6.74 23.54 -1.74
C GLU A 150 6.19 22.28 -2.40
N SER A 151 5.07 21.74 -1.89
CA SER A 151 4.49 20.48 -2.29
C SER A 151 3.24 20.66 -3.15
N ARG A 152 2.93 19.63 -3.92
CA ARG A 152 1.62 19.54 -4.54
C ARG A 152 0.56 19.18 -3.50
N VAL A 153 -0.54 19.91 -3.49
CA VAL A 153 -1.62 19.76 -2.53
C VAL A 153 -2.96 19.66 -3.28
N GLU A 154 -3.70 18.58 -3.03
CA GLU A 154 -5.01 18.34 -3.64
C GLU A 154 -6.06 18.01 -2.60
N VAL A 155 -7.27 18.51 -2.79
CA VAL A 155 -8.42 18.18 -1.92
C VAL A 155 -9.17 17.00 -2.52
N LEU A 156 -9.10 15.86 -1.86
CA LEU A 156 -9.69 14.61 -2.30
C LEU A 156 -10.81 14.15 -1.35
N PRO A 157 -11.62 13.15 -1.72
CA PRO A 157 -12.72 12.66 -0.88
C PRO A 157 -12.30 12.18 0.52
N TYR A 158 -11.05 11.76 0.70
CA TYR A 158 -10.54 11.24 1.97
C TYR A 158 -9.84 12.31 2.82
N GLY A 159 -9.57 13.50 2.29
CA GLY A 159 -8.86 14.58 2.98
C GLY A 159 -8.02 15.43 2.04
N VAL A 160 -7.08 16.18 2.60
CA VAL A 160 -6.09 16.95 1.84
C VAL A 160 -4.88 16.05 1.59
N PHE A 161 -4.67 15.72 0.34
CA PHE A 161 -3.53 14.93 -0.10
C PHE A 161 -2.34 15.84 -0.37
N VAL A 162 -1.18 15.47 0.15
CA VAL A 162 0.07 16.24 0.04
C VAL A 162 1.15 15.31 -0.51
N GLU A 163 1.73 15.71 -1.64
CA GLU A 163 2.88 15.03 -2.24
C GLU A 163 4.12 15.87 -1.98
N HIS A 164 5.03 15.35 -1.14
CA HIS A 164 6.25 16.05 -0.72
C HIS A 164 7.47 15.11 -0.79
N GLY A 165 8.24 15.26 -1.85
CA GLY A 165 9.43 14.42 -2.05
C GLY A 165 9.13 12.97 -2.44
N PHE A 166 7.94 12.71 -2.99
CA PHE A 166 7.58 11.39 -3.49
C PHE A 166 8.41 11.02 -4.72
N GLU A 167 8.89 9.77 -4.73
CA GLU A 167 9.59 9.17 -5.87
C GLU A 167 9.16 7.72 -6.03
N MET A 168 8.61 7.38 -7.20
CA MET A 168 8.21 6.03 -7.53
C MET A 168 9.45 5.15 -7.71
N GLN A 169 9.58 4.11 -6.91
CA GLN A 169 10.66 3.13 -7.00
C GLN A 169 10.22 1.92 -7.84
N GLU A 170 11.08 1.48 -8.74
CA GLU A 170 10.84 0.25 -9.51
C GLU A 170 11.37 -0.97 -8.72
N VAL A 171 10.58 -1.44 -7.75
CA VAL A 171 10.88 -2.61 -6.91
C VAL A 171 10.44 -3.91 -7.59
N TYR A 172 9.29 -3.85 -8.28
CA TYR A 172 8.74 -4.95 -9.08
C TYR A 172 8.90 -4.65 -10.57
N ASN A 173 9.51 -5.55 -11.31
CA ASN A 173 9.84 -5.41 -12.74
C ASN A 173 8.91 -6.22 -13.67
N GLY A 174 7.76 -6.69 -13.17
CA GLY A 174 6.82 -7.51 -13.92
C GLY A 174 7.16 -9.01 -14.00
N LYS A 175 8.24 -9.46 -13.33
CA LYS A 175 8.71 -10.86 -13.39
C LYS A 175 8.91 -11.47 -12.01
N THR A 176 9.67 -10.83 -11.14
CA THR A 176 10.04 -11.35 -9.82
C THR A 176 9.43 -10.44 -8.75
N PHE A 177 8.57 -11.01 -7.92
CA PHE A 177 8.00 -10.26 -6.81
C PHE A 177 9.08 -9.94 -5.77
N PRO A 178 9.08 -8.70 -5.24
CA PRO A 178 9.95 -8.35 -4.14
C PRO A 178 9.57 -9.12 -2.88
N GLU A 179 10.55 -9.35 -2.02
CA GLU A 179 10.30 -9.91 -0.70
C GLU A 179 9.50 -8.90 0.15
N TYR A 180 8.52 -9.40 0.87
CA TYR A 180 7.81 -8.65 1.90
C TYR A 180 7.44 -9.62 3.03
N PHE A 181 7.30 -9.08 4.24
CA PHE A 181 6.87 -9.88 5.38
C PHE A 181 5.39 -9.68 5.63
N ALA A 182 4.66 -10.78 5.80
CA ALA A 182 3.29 -10.72 6.32
C ALA A 182 3.32 -10.31 7.81
N SER A 183 2.22 -9.72 8.30
CA SER A 183 2.13 -9.28 9.70
C SER A 183 2.46 -10.38 10.71
N ASP A 184 2.11 -11.62 10.42
CA ASP A 184 2.38 -12.78 11.28
C ASP A 184 3.88 -13.11 11.37
N GLU A 185 4.66 -12.88 10.31
CA GLU A 185 6.11 -13.06 10.29
C GLU A 185 6.81 -11.95 11.08
N ILE A 186 6.27 -10.73 11.05
CA ILE A 186 6.76 -9.62 11.87
C ILE A 186 6.53 -9.90 13.35
N VAL A 187 5.38 -10.44 13.73
CA VAL A 187 5.08 -10.83 15.10
C VAL A 187 6.04 -11.93 15.58
N ALA A 188 6.33 -12.92 14.74
CA ALA A 188 7.29 -13.97 15.06
C ALA A 188 8.71 -13.43 15.25
N ALA A 189 9.14 -12.46 14.47
CA ALA A 189 10.45 -11.80 14.61
C ALA A 189 10.53 -10.97 15.91
N ILE A 190 9.45 -10.31 16.32
CA ILE A 190 9.36 -9.58 17.60
C ILE A 190 9.40 -10.53 18.78
N GLU A 191 8.70 -11.65 18.73
CA GLU A 191 8.71 -12.66 19.81
C GLU A 191 10.10 -13.28 20.02
N VAL A 192 10.86 -13.52 18.95
CA VAL A 192 12.24 -14.04 19.05
C VAL A 192 13.19 -13.00 19.69
N GLN A 193 13.01 -11.72 19.45
CA GLN A 193 13.81 -10.66 20.09
C GLN A 193 13.42 -10.48 21.56
N ASN A 194 12.16 -10.62 21.95
CA ASN A 194 11.73 -10.55 23.36
C ASN A 194 12.28 -11.71 24.23
N GLN A 195 12.57 -12.86 23.65
CA GLN A 195 13.25 -13.96 24.36
C GLN A 195 14.73 -13.67 24.65
N ALA A 196 15.33 -12.68 23.98
CA ALA A 196 16.70 -12.23 24.24
C ALA A 196 16.81 -11.10 25.28
N GLY A 197 15.71 -10.60 25.82
CA GLY A 197 15.69 -9.80 27.06
C GLY A 197 15.91 -8.30 26.95
N ASP A 198 15.90 -7.70 25.75
CA ASP A 198 15.97 -6.25 25.57
C ASP A 198 14.69 -5.69 24.96
N THR A 199 14.03 -4.83 25.75
CA THR A 199 12.79 -4.12 25.36
C THR A 199 13.11 -2.83 24.62
N GLU A 200 13.45 -2.92 23.35
CA GLU A 200 13.30 -1.80 22.44
C GLU A 200 12.23 -2.14 21.41
N TYR A 201 11.13 -1.37 21.45
CA TYR A 201 10.08 -1.42 20.43
C TYR A 201 10.65 -0.82 19.12
N LEU A 202 11.33 -1.64 18.34
CA LEU A 202 11.60 -1.32 16.95
C LEU A 202 10.30 -1.52 16.18
N SER A 203 9.66 -0.41 15.82
CA SER A 203 8.63 -0.39 14.79
C SER A 203 9.30 -0.82 13.48
N LEU A 204 9.19 -2.11 13.14
CA LEU A 204 9.60 -2.67 11.84
C LEU A 204 8.53 -2.39 10.78
N ILE A 205 8.06 -1.14 10.74
CA ILE A 205 7.32 -0.64 9.61
C ILE A 205 8.39 -0.02 8.70
N HIS A 206 8.59 -0.60 7.53
CA HIS A 206 9.49 -0.16 6.47
C HIS A 206 10.94 -0.69 6.53
N ILE A 207 11.13 -1.93 6.16
CA ILE A 207 12.27 -2.29 5.31
C ILE A 207 11.72 -2.70 3.95
#